data_3a031ea20f7e89667d4cd576dd1ace4c
#
_entry.id   3a031ea20f7e89667d4cd576dd1ace4c
#
_cell.length_a   1.000
_cell.length_b   1.000
_cell.length_c   1.000
_cell.angle_alpha   90.00
_cell.angle_beta   90.00
_cell.angle_gamma   90.00
#
_symmetry.space_group_name_H-M   'P 1'
#
loop_
_entity.id
_entity.type
_entity.pdbx_description
1 polymer ?
#
loop_
_entity_poly.entity_id
_entity_poly.type
_entity_poly.pdbx_seq_one_letter_code
_entity_poly.pdbx_strand_id
1 'polypeptide(L)'
;MTESKRLSRGLLNGCKRLQAHIVKNKMNIALYVMILPTVVYVLIFHYLPMFGLLLSFKDYNSFLGVWDSPWAGMGGFEHFVTFVTLPNFWQIIGNTLVLSVYSIAVNTVCPIVLALFMNEIRVKWFKKTVQTISYAPYFISTVVVVGMLFSFFNTESGVLAKMLGLSSSAMESEGLFSTIYVVSGLWQGLGWWAIIYIGTLANVDQNLHEAAVLDGAGRLKRIWFINLPEIIPMAIIMFILSIGNILTVGYEKVWLMQTAGNLQASEVIATYI
;
A
#
# COMPACT_ATOMS: atom_id res chain seq x y z
N MET A 1 3.14 65.91 28.20
CA MET A 1 2.29 65.29 27.11
C MET A 1 2.86 63.95 26.58
N THR A 2 3.94 63.43 27.12
CA THR A 2 4.68 62.22 26.63
C THR A 2 4.43 60.94 27.44
N GLU A 3 4.06 61.00 28.71
CA GLU A 3 3.81 59.80 29.55
C GLU A 3 2.45 59.14 29.28
N SER A 4 1.39 59.94 29.05
CA SER A 4 0.06 59.42 28.73
C SER A 4 0.03 58.62 27.43
N LYS A 5 0.83 58.99 26.42
CA LYS A 5 0.97 58.23 25.16
C LYS A 5 1.78 56.93 25.29
N ARG A 6 2.68 56.82 26.25
CA ARG A 6 3.43 55.59 26.55
C ARG A 6 2.56 54.55 27.25
N LEU A 7 1.75 55.02 28.24
CA LEU A 7 0.83 54.14 28.96
C LEU A 7 -0.29 53.58 28.02
N SER A 8 -0.83 54.43 27.16
CA SER A 8 -1.87 53.96 26.19
C SER A 8 -1.32 52.94 25.18
N ARG A 9 -0.08 53.11 24.71
CA ARG A 9 0.57 52.10 23.82
C ARG A 9 0.89 50.77 24.54
N GLY A 10 1.25 50.81 25.81
CA GLY A 10 1.49 49.63 26.65
C GLY A 10 0.20 48.81 26.84
N LEU A 11 -0.90 49.48 27.16
CA LEU A 11 -2.22 48.84 27.31
C LEU A 11 -2.75 48.25 26.01
N LEU A 12 -2.60 48.98 24.88
CA LEU A 12 -3.01 48.48 23.53
C LEU A 12 -2.19 47.25 23.13
N ASN A 13 -0.91 47.21 23.40
CA ASN A 13 -0.07 46.04 23.10
C ASN A 13 -0.38 44.86 24.03
N GLY A 14 -0.74 45.10 25.27
CA GLY A 14 -1.22 44.07 26.20
C GLY A 14 -2.54 43.45 25.76
N CYS A 15 -3.52 44.28 25.39
CA CYS A 15 -4.80 43.80 24.83
C CYS A 15 -4.62 42.98 23.54
N LYS A 16 -3.75 43.42 22.64
CA LYS A 16 -3.46 42.65 21.39
C LYS A 16 -2.79 41.30 21.68
N ARG A 17 -1.90 41.24 22.65
CA ARG A 17 -1.27 39.95 23.07
C ARG A 17 -2.29 39.01 23.72
N LEU A 18 -3.17 39.52 24.57
CA LEU A 18 -4.26 38.75 25.18
C LEU A 18 -5.25 38.23 24.13
N GLN A 19 -5.68 39.10 23.18
CA GLN A 19 -6.53 38.65 22.08
C GLN A 19 -5.87 37.60 21.20
N ALA A 20 -4.58 37.75 20.87
CA ALA A 20 -3.84 36.75 20.09
C ALA A 20 -3.72 35.41 20.86
N HIS A 21 -3.56 35.45 22.18
CA HIS A 21 -3.49 34.23 23.01
C HIS A 21 -4.85 33.52 23.11
N ILE A 22 -5.95 34.29 23.24
CA ILE A 22 -7.31 33.76 23.28
C ILE A 22 -7.70 33.15 21.93
N VAL A 23 -7.37 33.83 20.82
CA VAL A 23 -7.62 33.31 19.45
C VAL A 23 -6.81 32.04 19.20
N LYS A 24 -5.54 32.00 19.60
CA LYS A 24 -4.69 30.82 19.48
C LYS A 24 -5.22 29.65 20.31
N ASN A 25 -5.68 29.87 21.54
CA ASN A 25 -6.29 28.83 22.36
C ASN A 25 -7.61 28.30 21.78
N LYS A 26 -8.48 29.20 21.30
CA LYS A 26 -9.74 28.77 20.64
C LYS A 26 -9.47 27.97 19.38
N MET A 27 -8.49 28.36 18.58
CA MET A 27 -8.08 27.63 17.38
C MET A 27 -7.51 26.25 17.74
N ASN A 28 -6.71 26.14 18.80
CA ASN A 28 -6.20 24.87 19.28
C ASN A 28 -7.34 23.95 19.76
N ILE A 29 -8.32 24.47 20.50
CA ILE A 29 -9.49 23.73 20.96
C ILE A 29 -10.31 23.22 19.75
N ALA A 30 -10.54 24.06 18.75
CA ALA A 30 -11.24 23.63 17.53
C ALA A 30 -10.50 22.47 16.80
N LEU A 31 -9.17 22.54 16.73
CA LEU A 31 -8.36 21.46 16.16
C LEU A 31 -8.48 20.15 16.97
N TYR A 32 -8.44 20.23 18.30
CA TYR A 32 -8.65 19.05 19.15
C TYR A 32 -10.05 18.46 18.99
N VAL A 33 -11.08 19.28 18.91
CA VAL A 33 -12.46 18.81 18.68
C VAL A 33 -12.59 18.14 17.31
N MET A 34 -11.92 18.65 16.28
CA MET A 34 -11.91 18.02 14.95
C MET A 34 -11.18 16.67 14.91
N ILE A 35 -10.08 16.53 15.68
CA ILE A 35 -9.30 15.29 15.74
C ILE A 35 -9.94 14.25 16.65
N LEU A 36 -10.68 14.68 17.69
CA LEU A 36 -11.25 13.80 18.71
C LEU A 36 -12.07 12.62 18.15
N PRO A 37 -12.97 12.78 17.18
CA PRO A 37 -13.70 11.65 16.61
C PRO A 37 -12.78 10.60 15.99
N THR A 38 -11.72 11.05 15.29
CA THR A 38 -10.72 10.16 14.68
C THR A 38 -9.91 9.41 15.75
N VAL A 39 -9.50 10.12 16.80
CA VAL A 39 -8.77 9.50 17.93
C VAL A 39 -9.65 8.46 18.62
N VAL A 40 -10.91 8.78 18.92
CA VAL A 40 -11.86 7.85 19.53
C VAL A 40 -12.06 6.63 18.63
N TYR A 41 -12.26 6.84 17.34
CA TYR A 41 -12.38 5.74 16.37
C TYR A 41 -11.14 4.83 16.39
N VAL A 42 -9.95 5.41 16.32
CA VAL A 42 -8.69 4.63 16.35
C VAL A 42 -8.54 3.86 17.67
N LEU A 43 -8.85 4.48 18.81
CA LEU A 43 -8.78 3.80 20.11
C LEU A 43 -9.74 2.61 20.20
N ILE A 44 -10.99 2.78 19.75
CA ILE A 44 -12.00 1.73 19.84
C ILE A 44 -11.75 0.62 18.80
N PHE A 45 -11.45 0.96 17.55
CA PHE A 45 -11.41 -0.03 16.46
C PHE A 45 -10.01 -0.57 16.14
N HIS A 46 -8.94 0.09 16.60
CA HIS A 46 -7.57 -0.38 16.39
C HIS A 46 -6.89 -0.80 17.70
N TYR A 47 -6.97 0.03 18.76
CA TYR A 47 -6.28 -0.30 20.03
C TYR A 47 -7.04 -1.32 20.87
N LEU A 48 -8.36 -1.19 20.99
CA LEU A 48 -9.15 -2.14 21.78
C LEU A 48 -9.00 -3.60 21.27
N PRO A 49 -9.07 -3.89 19.95
CA PRO A 49 -8.82 -5.24 19.44
C PRO A 49 -7.42 -5.78 19.71
N MET A 50 -6.42 -4.93 19.96
CA MET A 50 -5.07 -5.39 20.32
C MET A 50 -5.04 -6.20 21.61
N PHE A 51 -6.00 -5.98 22.52
CA PHE A 51 -6.15 -6.86 23.69
C PHE A 51 -6.49 -8.30 23.29
N GLY A 52 -7.04 -8.52 22.10
CA GLY A 52 -7.25 -9.86 21.53
C GLY A 52 -5.95 -10.62 21.27
N LEU A 53 -4.78 -9.96 21.22
CA LEU A 53 -3.48 -10.63 21.14
C LEU A 53 -3.21 -11.54 22.37
N LEU A 54 -3.84 -11.26 23.53
CA LEU A 54 -3.80 -12.14 24.68
C LEU A 54 -4.33 -13.54 24.38
N LEU A 55 -5.26 -13.69 23.44
CA LEU A 55 -5.81 -14.98 23.04
C LEU A 55 -4.75 -15.90 22.43
N SER A 56 -3.72 -15.35 21.79
CA SER A 56 -2.62 -16.15 21.25
C SER A 56 -1.80 -16.88 22.31
N PHE A 57 -1.89 -16.44 23.57
CA PHE A 57 -1.18 -17.03 24.71
C PHE A 57 -2.10 -17.85 25.64
N LYS A 58 -3.41 -17.87 25.35
CA LYS A 58 -4.41 -18.53 26.19
C LYS A 58 -5.10 -19.64 25.44
N ASP A 59 -5.46 -20.69 26.17
CA ASP A 59 -6.36 -21.73 25.69
C ASP A 59 -7.80 -21.23 25.86
N TYR A 60 -8.27 -20.52 24.81
CA TYR A 60 -9.51 -19.77 24.88
C TYR A 60 -10.74 -20.66 24.98
N ASN A 61 -11.53 -20.45 26.04
CA ASN A 61 -12.82 -21.07 26.24
C ASN A 61 -13.93 -20.00 26.20
N SER A 62 -14.87 -20.16 25.26
CA SER A 62 -15.96 -19.20 25.06
C SER A 62 -16.84 -19.00 26.29
N PHE A 63 -16.93 -20.01 27.21
CA PHE A 63 -17.70 -19.92 28.44
C PHE A 63 -17.01 -19.11 29.54
N LEU A 64 -15.67 -19.09 29.54
CA LEU A 64 -14.87 -18.38 30.55
C LEU A 64 -14.50 -16.96 30.08
N GLY A 65 -14.57 -16.69 28.76
CA GLY A 65 -14.16 -15.42 28.18
C GLY A 65 -12.64 -15.24 28.13
N VAL A 66 -12.21 -14.04 27.73
CA VAL A 66 -10.77 -13.74 27.50
C VAL A 66 -9.97 -13.74 28.81
N TRP A 67 -10.56 -13.27 29.90
CA TRP A 67 -9.83 -13.03 31.16
C TRP A 67 -9.66 -14.31 31.98
N ASP A 68 -10.69 -15.15 32.07
CA ASP A 68 -10.68 -16.33 32.92
C ASP A 68 -10.23 -17.60 32.18
N SER A 69 -10.02 -17.55 30.87
CA SER A 69 -9.43 -18.67 30.13
C SER A 69 -8.01 -18.97 30.64
N PRO A 70 -7.63 -20.25 30.78
CA PRO A 70 -6.29 -20.64 31.23
C PRO A 70 -5.22 -20.23 30.22
N TRP A 71 -4.00 -20.10 30.70
CA TRP A 71 -2.85 -19.92 29.81
C TRP A 71 -2.60 -21.23 29.07
N ALA A 72 -2.27 -21.11 27.76
CA ALA A 72 -1.87 -22.27 26.98
C ALA A 72 -0.61 -22.92 27.56
N GLY A 73 -0.41 -24.18 27.30
CA GLY A 73 0.76 -24.92 27.78
C GLY A 73 2.08 -24.22 27.47
N MET A 74 3.18 -24.68 28.07
CA MET A 74 4.51 -24.07 27.96
C MET A 74 4.54 -22.57 28.35
N GLY A 75 3.74 -22.20 29.36
CA GLY A 75 3.68 -20.80 29.82
C GLY A 75 3.03 -19.83 28.83
N GLY A 76 2.12 -20.31 28.00
CA GLY A 76 1.37 -19.53 27.01
C GLY A 76 1.95 -19.63 25.59
N PHE A 77 3.01 -20.39 25.35
CA PHE A 77 3.68 -20.44 24.02
C PHE A 77 3.32 -21.69 23.20
N GLU A 78 2.45 -22.56 23.68
CA GLU A 78 2.09 -23.81 23.00
C GLU A 78 1.59 -23.60 21.57
N HIS A 79 0.73 -22.63 21.32
CA HIS A 79 0.23 -22.33 19.98
C HIS A 79 1.33 -21.90 19.03
N PHE A 80 2.32 -21.13 19.50
CA PHE A 80 3.49 -20.73 18.69
C PHE A 80 4.39 -21.93 18.37
N VAL A 81 4.65 -22.78 19.35
CA VAL A 81 5.43 -24.00 19.14
C VAL A 81 4.72 -24.93 18.17
N THR A 82 3.42 -25.13 18.34
CA THR A 82 2.60 -25.93 17.42
C THR A 82 2.67 -25.40 15.99
N PHE A 83 2.54 -24.08 15.80
CA PHE A 83 2.63 -23.46 14.48
C PHE A 83 4.01 -23.69 13.83
N VAL A 84 5.10 -23.45 14.56
CA VAL A 84 6.48 -23.60 14.03
C VAL A 84 6.82 -25.07 13.73
N THR A 85 6.21 -26.02 14.43
CA THR A 85 6.41 -27.46 14.23
C THR A 85 5.51 -28.09 13.18
N LEU A 86 4.61 -27.31 12.56
CA LEU A 86 3.78 -27.79 11.44
C LEU A 86 4.64 -28.31 10.28
N PRO A 87 4.29 -29.42 9.65
CA PRO A 87 5.02 -29.96 8.50
C PRO A 87 5.12 -28.98 7.33
N ASN A 88 4.11 -28.14 7.13
CA ASN A 88 4.01 -27.14 6.05
C ASN A 88 4.41 -25.72 6.48
N PHE A 89 4.95 -25.53 7.70
CA PHE A 89 5.35 -24.20 8.20
C PHE A 89 6.27 -23.45 7.25
N TRP A 90 7.36 -24.09 6.82
CA TRP A 90 8.34 -23.47 5.92
C TRP A 90 7.77 -23.16 4.53
N GLN A 91 6.81 -23.95 4.08
CA GLN A 91 6.11 -23.71 2.82
C GLN A 91 5.23 -22.45 2.93
N ILE A 92 4.42 -22.32 3.99
CA ILE A 92 3.56 -21.15 4.23
C ILE A 92 4.39 -19.86 4.33
N ILE A 93 5.48 -19.90 5.12
CA ILE A 93 6.40 -18.77 5.25
C ILE A 93 7.06 -18.44 3.90
N GLY A 94 7.56 -19.47 3.21
CA GLY A 94 8.19 -19.32 1.90
C GLY A 94 7.25 -18.69 0.87
N ASN A 95 6.03 -19.21 0.75
CA ASN A 95 5.01 -18.67 -0.15
C ASN A 95 4.69 -17.20 0.17
N THR A 96 4.52 -16.88 1.47
CA THR A 96 4.24 -15.51 1.90
C THR A 96 5.37 -14.57 1.51
N LEU A 97 6.62 -14.95 1.77
CA LEU A 97 7.79 -14.13 1.44
C LEU A 97 8.01 -13.99 -0.06
N VAL A 98 7.92 -15.08 -0.81
CA VAL A 98 8.08 -15.07 -2.28
C VAL A 98 7.03 -14.16 -2.91
N LEU A 99 5.76 -14.31 -2.52
CA LEU A 99 4.66 -13.51 -3.06
C LEU A 99 4.83 -12.03 -2.72
N SER A 100 5.22 -11.73 -1.47
CA SER A 100 5.45 -10.36 -1.00
C SER A 100 6.63 -9.70 -1.70
N VAL A 101 7.78 -10.35 -1.71
CA VAL A 101 9.00 -9.79 -2.33
C VAL A 101 8.81 -9.59 -3.83
N TYR A 102 8.21 -10.55 -4.52
CA TYR A 102 7.90 -10.43 -5.94
C TYR A 102 6.92 -9.27 -6.20
N SER A 103 5.85 -9.16 -5.41
CA SER A 103 4.89 -8.06 -5.50
C SER A 103 5.55 -6.71 -5.22
N ILE A 104 6.37 -6.58 -4.17
CA ILE A 104 7.07 -5.35 -3.82
C ILE A 104 8.03 -4.93 -4.95
N ALA A 105 8.82 -5.87 -5.48
CA ALA A 105 9.78 -5.57 -6.55
C ALA A 105 9.07 -5.04 -7.80
N VAL A 106 8.03 -5.73 -8.27
CA VAL A 106 7.29 -5.36 -9.48
C VAL A 106 6.50 -4.07 -9.27
N ASN A 107 5.80 -3.94 -8.13
CA ASN A 107 4.97 -2.78 -7.82
C ASN A 107 5.77 -1.53 -7.43
N THR A 108 7.07 -1.65 -7.15
CA THR A 108 7.97 -0.50 -7.00
C THR A 108 8.51 -0.04 -8.35
N VAL A 109 9.04 -0.96 -9.15
CA VAL A 109 9.75 -0.62 -10.39
C VAL A 109 8.78 -0.19 -11.50
N CYS A 110 7.72 -0.95 -11.75
CA CYS A 110 6.85 -0.70 -12.90
C CYS A 110 6.11 0.65 -12.85
N PRO A 111 5.57 1.11 -11.70
CA PRO A 111 4.96 2.44 -11.61
C PRO A 111 5.95 3.59 -11.83
N ILE A 112 7.21 3.45 -11.39
CA ILE A 112 8.27 4.43 -11.67
C ILE A 112 8.53 4.51 -13.17
N VAL A 113 8.68 3.36 -13.81
CA VAL A 113 8.88 3.30 -15.28
C VAL A 113 7.71 3.95 -16.02
N LEU A 114 6.47 3.62 -15.64
CA LEU A 114 5.29 4.25 -16.24
C LEU A 114 5.30 5.76 -16.02
N ALA A 115 5.59 6.24 -14.81
CA ALA A 115 5.63 7.68 -14.50
C ALA A 115 6.69 8.42 -15.34
N LEU A 116 7.88 7.85 -15.50
CA LEU A 116 8.94 8.41 -16.34
C LEU A 116 8.51 8.50 -17.81
N PHE A 117 7.90 7.45 -18.37
CA PHE A 117 7.37 7.48 -19.73
C PHE A 117 6.25 8.51 -19.88
N MET A 118 5.34 8.56 -18.92
CA MET A 118 4.23 9.53 -18.93
C MET A 118 4.72 10.98 -18.86
N ASN A 119 5.85 11.23 -18.18
CA ASN A 119 6.44 12.56 -18.08
C ASN A 119 7.00 13.06 -19.42
N GLU A 120 7.48 12.16 -20.27
CA GLU A 120 8.02 12.49 -21.60
C GLU A 120 6.95 12.74 -22.67
N ILE A 121 5.69 12.40 -22.41
CA ILE A 121 4.59 12.60 -23.35
C ILE A 121 4.22 14.07 -23.44
N ARG A 122 4.44 14.68 -24.63
CA ARG A 122 4.15 16.10 -24.89
C ARG A 122 2.70 16.36 -25.28
N VAL A 123 2.05 15.40 -25.92
CA VAL A 123 0.68 15.53 -26.42
C VAL A 123 -0.30 15.36 -25.25
N LYS A 124 -0.89 16.48 -24.80
CA LYS A 124 -1.76 16.52 -23.60
C LYS A 124 -2.94 15.55 -23.67
N TRP A 125 -3.61 15.47 -24.81
CA TRP A 125 -4.73 14.54 -24.99
C TRP A 125 -4.27 13.09 -24.83
N PHE A 126 -3.20 12.69 -25.51
CA PHE A 126 -2.66 11.34 -25.43
C PHE A 126 -2.21 10.99 -24.01
N LYS A 127 -1.51 11.91 -23.33
CA LYS A 127 -1.14 11.74 -21.92
C LYS A 127 -2.38 11.48 -21.04
N LYS A 128 -3.42 12.31 -21.18
CA LYS A 128 -4.67 12.15 -20.41
C LYS A 128 -5.36 10.81 -20.68
N THR A 129 -5.42 10.40 -21.94
CA THR A 129 -6.05 9.12 -22.34
C THR A 129 -5.30 7.93 -21.74
N VAL A 130 -3.96 7.89 -21.85
CA VAL A 130 -3.14 6.82 -21.27
C VAL A 130 -3.29 6.80 -19.75
N GLN A 131 -3.30 7.97 -19.09
CA GLN A 131 -3.55 8.06 -17.65
C GLN A 131 -4.91 7.45 -17.28
N THR A 132 -5.98 7.87 -17.96
CA THR A 132 -7.34 7.37 -17.66
C THR A 132 -7.44 5.86 -17.84
N ILE A 133 -6.90 5.32 -18.94
CA ILE A 133 -6.91 3.88 -19.21
C ILE A 133 -6.08 3.12 -18.15
N SER A 134 -4.93 3.65 -17.75
CA SER A 134 -4.07 3.02 -16.75
C SER A 134 -4.67 3.05 -15.34
N TYR A 135 -5.52 4.05 -15.02
CA TYR A 135 -6.14 4.19 -13.70
C TYR A 135 -7.44 3.40 -13.58
N ALA A 136 -8.15 3.18 -14.69
CA ALA A 136 -9.46 2.54 -14.68
C ALA A 136 -9.51 1.16 -14.01
N PRO A 137 -8.52 0.25 -14.21
CA PRO A 137 -8.52 -1.06 -13.58
C PRO A 137 -8.52 -1.03 -12.05
N TYR A 138 -7.95 0.00 -11.43
CA TYR A 138 -7.90 0.15 -9.98
C TYR A 138 -9.28 0.17 -9.31
N PHE A 139 -10.30 0.66 -10.02
CA PHE A 139 -11.67 0.76 -9.52
C PHE A 139 -12.47 -0.55 -9.67
N ILE A 140 -11.89 -1.58 -10.29
CA ILE A 140 -12.52 -2.89 -10.41
C ILE A 140 -12.29 -3.66 -9.10
N SER A 141 -13.34 -4.25 -8.53
CA SER A 141 -13.20 -5.02 -7.29
C SER A 141 -12.33 -6.27 -7.51
N THR A 142 -11.62 -6.70 -6.46
CA THR A 142 -10.77 -7.90 -6.48
C THR A 142 -11.54 -9.14 -6.93
N VAL A 143 -12.78 -9.30 -6.47
CA VAL A 143 -13.66 -10.43 -6.85
C VAL A 143 -13.88 -10.47 -8.37
N VAL A 144 -14.17 -9.31 -8.96
CA VAL A 144 -14.40 -9.23 -10.42
C VAL A 144 -13.10 -9.52 -11.17
N VAL A 145 -11.96 -8.97 -10.72
CA VAL A 145 -10.66 -9.26 -11.35
C VAL A 145 -10.35 -10.74 -11.33
N VAL A 146 -10.52 -11.41 -10.18
CA VAL A 146 -10.28 -12.85 -10.07
C VAL A 146 -11.26 -13.66 -10.94
N GLY A 147 -12.54 -13.27 -10.97
CA GLY A 147 -13.52 -13.89 -11.86
C GLY A 147 -13.14 -13.76 -13.35
N MET A 148 -12.62 -12.59 -13.76
CA MET A 148 -12.08 -12.38 -15.11
C MET A 148 -10.87 -13.29 -15.37
N LEU A 149 -9.95 -13.45 -14.40
CA LEU A 149 -8.81 -14.35 -14.55
C LEU A 149 -9.26 -15.81 -14.78
N PHE A 150 -10.20 -16.32 -13.98
CA PHE A 150 -10.76 -17.65 -14.19
C PHE A 150 -11.40 -17.80 -15.57
N SER A 151 -12.14 -16.79 -16.03
CA SER A 151 -12.73 -16.81 -17.36
C SER A 151 -11.69 -16.78 -18.48
N PHE A 152 -10.65 -15.96 -18.37
CA PHE A 152 -9.62 -15.80 -19.38
C PHE A 152 -8.68 -17.00 -19.49
N PHE A 153 -8.40 -17.67 -18.36
CA PHE A 153 -7.55 -18.85 -18.29
C PHE A 153 -8.32 -20.17 -18.33
N ASN A 154 -9.64 -20.13 -18.57
CA ASN A 154 -10.42 -21.34 -18.79
C ASN A 154 -9.95 -22.07 -20.04
N THR A 155 -9.69 -23.38 -19.94
CA THR A 155 -9.10 -24.18 -21.04
C THR A 155 -10.04 -24.32 -22.26
N GLU A 156 -11.35 -24.34 -22.06
CA GLU A 156 -12.31 -24.54 -23.14
C GLU A 156 -12.69 -23.23 -23.85
N SER A 157 -12.96 -22.17 -23.09
CA SER A 157 -13.52 -20.92 -23.60
C SER A 157 -12.60 -19.72 -23.47
N GLY A 158 -11.53 -19.80 -22.63
CA GLY A 158 -10.69 -18.68 -22.27
C GLY A 158 -9.81 -18.16 -23.41
N VAL A 159 -9.85 -16.85 -23.62
CA VAL A 159 -9.06 -16.19 -24.67
C VAL A 159 -7.56 -16.33 -24.43
N LEU A 160 -7.11 -16.11 -23.17
CA LEU A 160 -5.68 -16.21 -22.82
C LEU A 160 -5.19 -17.66 -22.88
N ALA A 161 -6.00 -18.62 -22.43
CA ALA A 161 -5.65 -20.04 -22.53
C ALA A 161 -5.42 -20.46 -23.98
N LYS A 162 -6.30 -20.05 -24.91
CA LYS A 162 -6.17 -20.35 -26.34
C LYS A 162 -4.98 -19.63 -26.97
N MET A 163 -4.73 -18.35 -26.65
CA MET A 163 -3.59 -17.61 -27.19
C MET A 163 -2.24 -18.17 -26.74
N LEU A 164 -2.16 -18.69 -25.51
CA LEU A 164 -0.93 -19.26 -24.93
C LEU A 164 -0.80 -20.77 -25.19
N GLY A 165 -1.79 -21.39 -25.85
CA GLY A 165 -1.77 -22.84 -26.13
C GLY A 165 -1.78 -23.71 -24.88
N LEU A 166 -2.46 -23.27 -23.81
CA LEU A 166 -2.47 -23.99 -22.54
C LEU A 166 -3.38 -25.23 -22.64
N SER A 167 -2.85 -26.38 -22.26
CA SER A 167 -3.59 -27.65 -22.20
C SER A 167 -4.30 -27.86 -20.85
N SER A 168 -3.90 -27.12 -19.81
CA SER A 168 -4.49 -27.15 -18.47
C SER A 168 -4.76 -25.74 -17.96
N SER A 169 -5.63 -25.61 -16.96
CA SER A 169 -5.94 -24.30 -16.37
C SER A 169 -4.72 -23.70 -15.70
N ALA A 170 -4.27 -22.53 -16.17
CA ALA A 170 -3.16 -21.81 -15.55
C ALA A 170 -3.46 -21.39 -14.09
N MET A 171 -4.75 -21.23 -13.76
CA MET A 171 -5.19 -20.91 -12.40
C MET A 171 -5.00 -22.07 -11.42
N GLU A 172 -4.89 -23.30 -11.91
CA GLU A 172 -4.65 -24.51 -11.10
C GLU A 172 -3.15 -24.85 -11.00
N SER A 173 -2.31 -24.13 -11.74
CA SER A 173 -0.87 -24.39 -11.76
C SER A 173 -0.16 -23.72 -10.58
N GLU A 174 0.54 -24.54 -9.75
CA GLU A 174 1.39 -24.05 -8.67
C GLU A 174 2.47 -23.08 -9.18
N GLY A 175 3.14 -23.44 -10.29
CA GLY A 175 4.23 -22.64 -10.85
C GLY A 175 3.81 -21.30 -11.42
N LEU A 176 2.56 -21.15 -11.84
CA LEU A 176 2.04 -19.91 -12.43
C LEU A 176 1.30 -19.02 -11.43
N PHE A 177 0.90 -19.56 -10.28
CA PHE A 177 0.11 -18.85 -9.29
C PHE A 177 0.73 -17.49 -8.92
N SER A 178 1.98 -17.46 -8.46
CA SER A 178 2.66 -16.24 -8.02
C SER A 178 2.75 -15.20 -9.15
N THR A 179 3.01 -15.65 -10.38
CA THR A 179 3.12 -14.76 -11.53
C THR A 179 1.75 -14.16 -11.90
N ILE A 180 0.70 -14.98 -11.95
CA ILE A 180 -0.66 -14.50 -12.24
C ILE A 180 -1.12 -13.53 -11.17
N TYR A 181 -0.87 -13.84 -9.90
CA TYR A 181 -1.20 -12.98 -8.77
C TYR A 181 -0.52 -11.61 -8.90
N VAL A 182 0.81 -11.58 -9.12
CA VAL A 182 1.58 -10.34 -9.18
C VAL A 182 1.25 -9.53 -10.43
N VAL A 183 1.21 -10.18 -11.61
CA VAL A 183 0.95 -9.47 -12.88
C VAL A 183 -0.46 -8.90 -12.92
N SER A 184 -1.45 -9.65 -12.45
CA SER A 184 -2.83 -9.14 -12.38
C SER A 184 -2.98 -8.01 -11.34
N GLY A 185 -2.25 -8.07 -10.21
CA GLY A 185 -2.18 -6.99 -9.24
C GLY A 185 -1.49 -5.74 -9.78
N LEU A 186 -0.41 -5.94 -10.53
CA LEU A 186 0.27 -4.85 -11.22
C LEU A 186 -0.68 -4.19 -12.24
N TRP A 187 -1.34 -4.97 -13.09
CA TRP A 187 -2.30 -4.42 -14.06
C TRP A 187 -3.39 -3.59 -13.38
N GLN A 188 -3.92 -4.08 -12.27
CA GLN A 188 -4.95 -3.38 -11.50
C GLN A 188 -4.43 -2.08 -10.86
N GLY A 189 -3.23 -2.08 -10.29
CA GLY A 189 -2.70 -0.99 -9.47
C GLY A 189 -1.70 -0.06 -10.16
N LEU A 190 -1.14 -0.43 -11.30
CA LEU A 190 -0.01 0.23 -11.96
C LEU A 190 -0.21 1.74 -12.13
N GLY A 191 -1.35 2.12 -12.71
CA GLY A 191 -1.66 3.52 -12.96
C GLY A 191 -1.84 4.32 -11.67
N TRP A 192 -2.56 3.72 -10.70
CA TRP A 192 -2.81 4.37 -9.41
C TRP A 192 -1.52 4.68 -8.66
N TRP A 193 -0.61 3.72 -8.56
CA TRP A 193 0.67 3.93 -7.89
C TRP A 193 1.60 4.88 -8.65
N ALA A 194 1.51 4.92 -9.98
CA ALA A 194 2.27 5.86 -10.79
C ALA A 194 1.88 7.34 -10.53
N ILE A 195 0.66 7.63 -10.03
CA ILE A 195 0.21 9.00 -9.75
C ILE A 195 1.17 9.72 -8.79
N ILE A 196 1.64 9.03 -7.76
CA ILE A 196 2.53 9.62 -6.75
C ILE A 196 3.84 10.08 -7.41
N TYR A 197 4.42 9.24 -8.27
CA TYR A 197 5.66 9.57 -8.97
C TYR A 197 5.45 10.64 -10.05
N ILE A 198 4.30 10.63 -10.74
CA ILE A 198 3.95 11.70 -11.69
C ILE A 198 3.81 13.03 -10.97
N GLY A 199 3.23 13.04 -9.76
CA GLY A 199 3.13 14.22 -8.91
C GLY A 199 4.50 14.73 -8.48
N THR A 200 5.43 13.84 -8.12
CA THR A 200 6.82 14.21 -7.80
C THR A 200 7.52 14.85 -9.00
N LEU A 201 7.40 14.23 -10.19
CA LEU A 201 7.98 14.77 -11.42
C LEU A 201 7.40 16.11 -11.85
N ALA A 202 6.16 16.40 -11.51
CA ALA A 202 5.54 17.70 -11.81
C ALA A 202 6.15 18.86 -11.01
N ASN A 203 6.86 18.59 -9.91
CA ASN A 203 7.53 19.59 -9.09
C ASN A 203 9.00 19.81 -9.46
N VAL A 204 9.54 19.05 -10.43
CA VAL A 204 10.93 19.23 -10.89
C VAL A 204 11.07 20.59 -11.58
N ASP A 205 12.13 21.32 -11.23
CA ASP A 205 12.40 22.65 -11.80
C ASP A 205 12.60 22.56 -13.32
N GLN A 206 11.77 23.28 -14.07
CA GLN A 206 11.83 23.35 -15.53
C GLN A 206 13.18 23.90 -16.02
N ASN A 207 13.82 24.79 -15.25
CA ASN A 207 15.11 25.37 -15.61
C ASN A 207 16.23 24.31 -15.72
N LEU A 208 16.16 23.23 -14.91
CA LEU A 208 17.10 22.11 -15.02
C LEU A 208 16.98 21.39 -16.37
N HIS A 209 15.75 21.21 -16.84
CA HIS A 209 15.51 20.61 -18.15
C HIS A 209 15.96 21.50 -19.31
N GLU A 210 15.74 22.82 -19.17
CA GLU A 210 16.17 23.79 -20.20
C GLU A 210 17.69 23.89 -20.27
N ALA A 211 18.38 23.99 -19.13
CA ALA A 211 19.85 23.98 -19.08
C ALA A 211 20.41 22.69 -19.67
N ALA A 212 19.87 21.53 -19.30
CA ALA A 212 20.32 20.25 -19.85
C ALA A 212 20.14 20.17 -21.39
N VAL A 213 19.07 20.77 -21.93
CA VAL A 213 18.87 20.83 -23.39
C VAL A 213 19.92 21.72 -24.05
N LEU A 214 20.28 22.87 -23.46
CA LEU A 214 21.35 23.75 -23.96
C LEU A 214 22.72 23.06 -23.96
N ASP A 215 22.96 22.20 -22.95
CA ASP A 215 24.17 21.35 -22.86
C ASP A 215 24.13 20.14 -23.81
N GLY A 216 23.11 20.01 -24.66
CA GLY A 216 22.98 18.92 -25.63
C GLY A 216 22.54 17.58 -25.03
N ALA A 217 21.96 17.57 -23.82
CA ALA A 217 21.47 16.34 -23.20
C ALA A 217 20.19 15.82 -23.89
N GLY A 218 20.27 14.61 -24.44
CA GLY A 218 19.12 13.89 -24.98
C GLY A 218 18.10 13.45 -23.89
N ARG A 219 16.92 12.97 -24.32
CA ARG A 219 15.82 12.57 -23.43
C ARG A 219 16.25 11.55 -22.37
N LEU A 220 16.97 10.49 -22.77
CA LEU A 220 17.40 9.45 -21.83
C LEU A 220 18.36 10.00 -20.76
N LYS A 221 19.29 10.91 -21.14
CA LYS A 221 20.17 11.56 -20.15
C LYS A 221 19.38 12.36 -19.12
N ARG A 222 18.35 13.12 -19.56
CA ARG A 222 17.49 13.88 -18.65
C ARG A 222 16.67 12.97 -17.72
N ILE A 223 16.18 11.84 -18.23
CA ILE A 223 15.48 10.84 -17.39
C ILE A 223 16.42 10.32 -16.30
N TRP A 224 17.65 9.92 -16.64
CA TRP A 224 18.60 9.32 -15.69
C TRP A 224 19.20 10.32 -14.70
N PHE A 225 19.50 11.54 -15.13
CA PHE A 225 20.26 12.50 -14.32
C PHE A 225 19.39 13.60 -13.68
N ILE A 226 18.14 13.78 -14.13
CA ILE A 226 17.22 14.76 -13.55
C ILE A 226 15.99 14.04 -12.96
N ASN A 227 15.21 13.35 -13.79
CA ASN A 227 13.92 12.81 -13.36
C ASN A 227 14.07 11.67 -12.33
N LEU A 228 14.96 10.73 -12.57
CA LEU A 228 15.14 9.57 -11.70
C LEU A 228 15.66 9.95 -10.29
N PRO A 229 16.69 10.81 -10.14
CA PRO A 229 17.12 11.28 -8.82
C PRO A 229 16.01 11.98 -8.02
N GLU A 230 15.15 12.74 -8.68
CA GLU A 230 14.02 13.41 -8.02
C GLU A 230 12.91 12.44 -7.56
N ILE A 231 12.77 11.30 -8.24
CA ILE A 231 11.82 10.24 -7.82
C ILE A 231 12.37 9.41 -6.66
N ILE A 232 13.68 9.18 -6.56
CA ILE A 232 14.30 8.26 -5.61
C ILE A 232 13.85 8.50 -4.16
N PRO A 233 13.80 9.72 -3.62
CA PRO A 233 13.35 9.95 -2.24
C PRO A 233 11.93 9.45 -2.01
N MET A 234 11.01 9.72 -2.94
CA MET A 234 9.63 9.24 -2.87
C MET A 234 9.56 7.72 -3.02
N ALA A 235 10.36 7.14 -3.93
CA ALA A 235 10.43 5.70 -4.12
C ALA A 235 10.93 4.97 -2.87
N ILE A 236 11.89 5.53 -2.14
CA ILE A 236 12.38 5.00 -0.86
C ILE A 236 11.26 5.01 0.18
N ILE A 237 10.50 6.11 0.28
CA ILE A 237 9.37 6.19 1.22
C ILE A 237 8.33 5.10 0.89
N MET A 238 7.92 4.98 -0.37
CA MET A 238 6.95 3.98 -0.81
C MET A 238 7.46 2.55 -0.60
N PHE A 239 8.75 2.32 -0.82
CA PHE A 239 9.39 1.03 -0.60
C PHE A 239 9.40 0.65 0.89
N ILE A 240 9.76 1.58 1.79
CA ILE A 240 9.72 1.35 3.25
C ILE A 240 8.29 1.02 3.71
N LEU A 241 7.29 1.76 3.23
CA LEU A 241 5.88 1.48 3.52
C LEU A 241 5.45 0.10 3.01
N SER A 242 5.94 -0.31 1.84
CA SER A 242 5.65 -1.64 1.28
C SER A 242 6.29 -2.77 2.09
N ILE A 243 7.51 -2.58 2.60
CA ILE A 243 8.18 -3.55 3.48
C ILE A 243 7.39 -3.72 4.79
N GLY A 244 6.82 -2.65 5.33
CA GLY A 244 5.96 -2.72 6.52
C GLY A 244 4.77 -3.68 6.38
N ASN A 245 4.36 -3.96 5.14
CA ASN A 245 3.25 -4.86 4.82
C ASN A 245 3.70 -6.23 4.26
N ILE A 246 4.97 -6.61 4.42
CA ILE A 246 5.54 -7.82 3.79
C ILE A 246 4.84 -9.12 4.22
N LEU A 247 4.31 -9.17 5.44
CA LEU A 247 3.58 -10.34 5.95
C LEU A 247 2.06 -10.28 5.67
N THR A 248 1.56 -9.12 5.24
CA THR A 248 0.15 -8.92 4.90
C THR A 248 -0.08 -9.02 3.39
N VAL A 249 0.18 -10.20 2.84
CA VAL A 249 -0.22 -10.51 1.45
C VAL A 249 -1.74 -10.43 1.37
N GLY A 250 -2.26 -9.80 0.32
CA GLY A 250 -3.70 -9.52 0.17
C GLY A 250 -4.55 -10.78 0.33
N TYR A 251 -5.02 -11.03 1.55
CA TYR A 251 -5.84 -12.18 1.94
C TYR A 251 -6.96 -12.45 0.95
N GLU A 252 -7.77 -11.44 0.65
CA GLU A 252 -8.94 -11.56 -0.23
C GLU A 252 -8.56 -12.11 -1.62
N LYS A 253 -7.52 -11.56 -2.23
CA LYS A 253 -7.13 -11.98 -3.58
C LYS A 253 -6.54 -13.38 -3.60
N VAL A 254 -5.67 -13.70 -2.63
CA VAL A 254 -5.09 -15.04 -2.51
C VAL A 254 -6.20 -16.06 -2.29
N TRP A 255 -7.10 -15.81 -1.34
CA TRP A 255 -8.23 -16.68 -1.03
C TRP A 255 -9.13 -16.95 -2.25
N LEU A 256 -9.48 -15.91 -2.99
CA LEU A 256 -10.31 -16.03 -4.19
C LEU A 256 -9.60 -16.77 -5.33
N MET A 257 -8.27 -16.73 -5.39
CA MET A 257 -7.47 -17.42 -6.42
C MET A 257 -7.09 -18.85 -6.03
N GLN A 258 -7.30 -19.27 -4.78
CA GLN A 258 -6.98 -20.62 -4.33
C GLN A 258 -7.87 -21.66 -5.00
N THR A 259 -7.23 -22.74 -5.42
CA THR A 259 -7.88 -23.95 -5.98
C THR A 259 -7.19 -25.18 -5.41
N ALA A 260 -7.81 -26.34 -5.53
CA ALA A 260 -7.19 -27.60 -5.12
C ALA A 260 -5.85 -27.87 -5.83
N GLY A 261 -5.72 -27.40 -7.07
CA GLY A 261 -4.50 -27.62 -7.87
C GLY A 261 -3.35 -26.66 -7.54
N ASN A 262 -3.60 -25.50 -6.94
CA ASN A 262 -2.56 -24.51 -6.61
C ASN A 262 -2.34 -24.32 -5.12
N LEU A 263 -3.02 -25.09 -4.26
CA LEU A 263 -3.04 -24.88 -2.80
C LEU A 263 -1.63 -24.84 -2.21
N GLN A 264 -0.72 -25.71 -2.66
CA GLN A 264 0.66 -25.74 -2.15
C GLN A 264 1.41 -24.42 -2.39
N ALA A 265 1.17 -23.74 -3.51
CA ALA A 265 1.82 -22.47 -3.84
C ALA A 265 1.06 -21.24 -3.35
N SER A 266 -0.24 -21.38 -3.04
CA SER A 266 -1.13 -20.28 -2.67
C SER A 266 -1.40 -20.16 -1.17
N GLU A 267 -1.07 -21.19 -0.37
CA GLU A 267 -1.23 -21.14 1.07
C GLU A 267 -0.19 -20.18 1.68
N VAL A 268 -0.69 -19.08 2.25
CA VAL A 268 0.10 -18.03 2.90
C VAL A 268 -0.35 -17.86 4.35
N ILE A 269 0.41 -17.15 5.18
CA ILE A 269 0.06 -16.93 6.59
C ILE A 269 -1.37 -16.42 6.73
N ALA A 270 -1.77 -15.44 5.94
CA ALA A 270 -3.08 -14.81 6.01
C ALA A 270 -4.26 -15.72 5.61
N THR A 271 -4.03 -16.79 4.84
CA THR A 271 -5.06 -17.77 4.44
C THR A 271 -5.04 -19.03 5.31
N TYR A 272 -3.96 -19.26 6.04
CA TYR A 272 -3.83 -20.39 6.98
C TYR A 272 -4.54 -20.11 8.30
N ILE A 273 -4.54 -18.85 8.78
CA ILE A 273 -5.21 -18.42 10.01
C ILE A 273 -6.72 -18.31 9.79
#